data_b0a57bb318090acd02772399a0d21234
#
_entry.id   b0a57bb318090acd02772399a0d21234
#
_cell.length_a   1.000
_cell.length_b   1.000
_cell.length_c   1.000
_cell.angle_alpha   90.00
_cell.angle_beta   90.00
_cell.angle_gamma   90.00
#
_symmetry.space_group_name_H-M   'P 1'
#
loop_
_entity.id
_entity.type
_entity.pdbx_description
1 polymer ?
#
loop_
_entity_poly.entity_id
_entity_poly.type
_entity_poly.pdbx_seq_one_letter_code
_entity_poly.pdbx_strand_id
1 'polypeptide(L)'
;NKNIHQTNMMMDLVSKSGIEISRKTQTEFIFKNVFELYKNKPVCIIHLSSKWVNDYYSEDNFIDLLKLLNEKDISIYLTTDETTKNKFSKIFDIFDVLKNPNNIQKNTNNILICNNFDFESWAGLINQADHVITPESGCTHVASLTQCKLAVIYDADNSPKSIRQEYAPWNKKYLALETNDKELNKKLINFI
;
A
#
# COMPACT_ATOMS: atom_id res chain seq x y z
N ASN A 1 28.44 -6.49 -9.45
CA ASN A 1 27.05 -6.93 -9.60
C ASN A 1 26.19 -5.69 -9.84
N LYS A 2 25.62 -5.54 -11.03
CA LYS A 2 24.63 -4.49 -11.30
C LYS A 2 23.37 -4.91 -10.57
N ASN A 3 22.87 -4.07 -9.65
CA ASN A 3 21.55 -4.26 -9.06
C ASN A 3 20.51 -4.28 -10.18
N ILE A 4 19.94 -5.44 -10.42
CA ILE A 4 18.93 -5.67 -11.47
C ILE A 4 17.62 -5.90 -10.77
N HIS A 5 16.54 -5.30 -11.28
CA HIS A 5 15.21 -5.53 -10.75
C HIS A 5 14.86 -7.02 -10.72
N GLN A 6 14.29 -7.52 -9.63
CA GLN A 6 14.02 -8.96 -9.43
C GLN A 6 13.20 -9.57 -10.57
N THR A 7 12.20 -8.87 -11.08
CA THR A 7 11.42 -9.34 -12.23
C THR A 7 12.30 -9.61 -13.45
N ASN A 8 13.28 -8.73 -13.73
CA ASN A 8 14.23 -8.96 -14.84
C ASN A 8 15.12 -10.16 -14.59
N MET A 9 15.58 -10.37 -13.34
CA MET A 9 16.37 -11.54 -12.99
C MET A 9 15.58 -12.83 -13.19
N MET A 10 14.32 -12.86 -12.78
CA MET A 10 13.44 -14.02 -12.99
C MET A 10 13.19 -14.28 -14.46
N MET A 11 12.91 -13.23 -15.25
CA MET A 11 12.75 -13.36 -16.71
C MET A 11 14.02 -13.90 -17.37
N ASP A 12 15.20 -13.42 -16.97
CA ASP A 12 16.47 -13.91 -17.50
C ASP A 12 16.72 -15.37 -17.15
N LEU A 13 16.35 -15.82 -15.95
CA LEU A 13 16.44 -17.23 -15.54
C LEU A 13 15.53 -18.13 -16.38
N VAL A 14 14.27 -17.72 -16.55
CA VAL A 14 13.31 -18.50 -17.36
C VAL A 14 13.72 -18.53 -18.83
N SER A 15 14.21 -17.41 -19.38
CA SER A 15 14.73 -17.37 -20.74
C SER A 15 15.94 -18.32 -20.94
N LYS A 16 16.83 -18.39 -19.94
CA LYS A 16 17.98 -19.33 -19.99
C LYS A 16 17.56 -20.80 -19.91
N SER A 17 16.38 -21.12 -19.41
CA SER A 17 15.84 -22.48 -19.44
C SER A 17 15.19 -22.86 -20.79
N GLY A 18 15.30 -22.01 -21.80
CA GLY A 18 14.77 -22.25 -23.15
C GLY A 18 13.32 -21.86 -23.35
N ILE A 19 12.70 -21.18 -22.35
CA ILE A 19 11.34 -20.67 -22.46
C ILE A 19 11.39 -19.25 -23.03
N GLU A 20 10.72 -19.02 -24.16
CA GLU A 20 10.60 -17.69 -24.73
C GLU A 20 9.66 -16.83 -23.90
N ILE A 21 10.16 -15.69 -23.40
CA ILE A 21 9.40 -14.74 -22.60
C ILE A 21 9.27 -13.42 -23.35
N SER A 22 8.04 -12.96 -23.53
CA SER A 22 7.80 -11.61 -23.98
C SER A 22 8.01 -10.62 -22.81
N ARG A 23 9.04 -9.77 -22.89
CA ARG A 23 9.29 -8.70 -21.92
C ARG A 23 8.24 -7.57 -21.97
N LYS A 24 7.33 -7.64 -22.95
CA LYS A 24 6.19 -6.71 -23.10
C LYS A 24 4.90 -7.25 -22.50
N THR A 25 4.93 -8.37 -21.80
CA THR A 25 3.74 -8.96 -21.21
C THR A 25 3.15 -7.97 -20.22
N GLN A 26 1.97 -7.47 -20.51
CA GLN A 26 1.13 -6.80 -19.53
C GLN A 26 0.62 -7.89 -18.58
N THR A 27 0.89 -7.73 -17.30
CA THR A 27 0.31 -8.58 -16.29
C THR A 27 -1.14 -8.13 -16.11
N GLU A 28 -2.07 -8.80 -16.76
CA GLU A 28 -3.49 -8.63 -16.46
C GLU A 28 -3.79 -9.46 -15.22
N PHE A 29 -3.87 -8.81 -14.09
CA PHE A 29 -4.39 -9.43 -12.88
C PHE A 29 -5.89 -9.19 -12.84
N ILE A 30 -6.68 -10.26 -12.86
CA ILE A 30 -8.14 -10.17 -12.73
C ILE A 30 -8.44 -10.07 -11.23
N PHE A 31 -8.74 -8.85 -10.77
CA PHE A 31 -9.24 -8.63 -9.43
C PHE A 31 -10.71 -9.07 -9.37
N LYS A 32 -11.02 -9.98 -8.46
CA LYS A 32 -12.42 -10.24 -8.13
C LYS A 32 -12.92 -9.11 -7.23
N ASN A 33 -13.92 -8.38 -7.68
CA ASN A 33 -14.64 -7.46 -6.80
C ASN A 33 -15.56 -8.28 -5.89
N VAL A 34 -15.04 -8.64 -4.72
CA VAL A 34 -15.83 -9.38 -3.69
C VAL A 34 -16.90 -8.48 -3.07
N PHE A 35 -16.71 -7.18 -3.16
CA PHE A 35 -17.64 -6.11 -2.76
C PHE A 35 -17.39 -4.84 -3.58
N GLU A 36 -18.36 -3.95 -3.62
CA GLU A 36 -18.21 -2.62 -4.24
C GLU A 36 -18.14 -1.55 -3.15
N LEU A 37 -17.22 -0.60 -3.31
CA LEU A 37 -17.17 0.59 -2.47
C LEU A 37 -18.18 1.62 -2.98
N TYR A 38 -18.94 2.24 -2.08
CA TYR A 38 -19.72 3.41 -2.42
C TYR A 38 -18.79 4.62 -2.55
N LYS A 39 -18.47 4.98 -3.79
CA LYS A 39 -17.52 6.07 -4.08
C LYS A 39 -18.22 7.40 -4.26
N ASN A 40 -18.62 8.02 -3.17
CA ASN A 40 -19.03 9.44 -3.17
C ASN A 40 -17.85 10.40 -2.96
N LYS A 41 -16.68 9.88 -2.58
CA LYS A 41 -15.42 10.58 -2.31
C LYS A 41 -14.25 9.77 -2.86
N PRO A 42 -13.09 10.40 -3.13
CA PRO A 42 -11.86 9.65 -3.42
C PRO A 42 -11.53 8.66 -2.31
N VAL A 43 -11.02 7.51 -2.69
CA VAL A 43 -10.65 6.42 -1.78
C VAL A 43 -9.13 6.37 -1.64
N CYS A 44 -8.63 6.47 -0.41
CA CYS A 44 -7.23 6.28 -0.07
C CYS A 44 -7.07 5.03 0.77
N ILE A 45 -6.20 4.12 0.35
CA ILE A 45 -5.77 2.98 1.15
C ILE A 45 -4.40 3.27 1.73
N ILE A 46 -4.26 3.04 3.02
CA ILE A 46 -2.98 3.08 3.72
C ILE A 46 -2.73 1.69 4.31
N HIS A 47 -1.68 1.02 3.83
CA HIS A 47 -1.34 -0.31 4.30
C HIS A 47 -0.50 -0.25 5.56
N LEU A 48 -1.07 -0.66 6.69
CA LEU A 48 -0.38 -0.78 7.97
C LEU A 48 0.38 -2.11 8.02
N SER A 49 1.64 -2.08 7.65
CA SER A 49 2.54 -3.21 7.90
C SER A 49 3.41 -2.94 9.12
N SER A 50 3.99 -4.00 9.69
CA SER A 50 4.94 -3.88 10.81
C SER A 50 6.13 -2.96 10.52
N LYS A 51 6.41 -2.70 9.26
CA LYS A 51 7.47 -1.80 8.81
C LYS A 51 7.19 -0.31 9.08
N TRP A 52 5.93 0.10 9.30
CA TRP A 52 5.60 1.50 9.62
C TRP A 52 6.02 1.89 11.01
N VAL A 53 5.76 1.00 11.98
CA VAL A 53 5.93 1.29 13.40
C VAL A 53 7.17 0.58 13.92
N ASN A 54 7.94 1.26 14.73
CA ASN A 54 9.19 0.87 15.34
C ASN A 54 10.41 0.82 14.41
N ASP A 55 10.22 0.44 13.13
CA ASP A 55 11.34 0.31 12.21
C ASP A 55 11.56 1.61 11.41
N TYR A 56 10.45 2.31 11.03
CA TYR A 56 10.55 3.42 10.07
C TYR A 56 9.82 4.69 10.50
N TYR A 57 8.73 4.59 11.26
CA TYR A 57 7.83 5.72 11.48
C TYR A 57 7.00 5.49 12.74
N SER A 58 7.06 6.40 13.71
CA SER A 58 6.36 6.22 14.97
C SER A 58 4.84 6.22 14.80
N GLU A 59 4.14 5.47 15.66
CA GLU A 59 2.69 5.43 15.68
C GLU A 59 2.08 6.82 15.90
N ASP A 60 2.69 7.67 16.72
CA ASP A 60 2.21 9.03 16.98
C ASP A 60 2.29 9.91 15.72
N ASN A 61 3.40 9.84 14.97
CA ASN A 61 3.52 10.54 13.69
C ASN A 61 2.48 10.05 12.67
N PHE A 62 2.17 8.77 12.71
CA PHE A 62 1.16 8.20 11.85
C PHE A 62 -0.25 8.66 12.22
N ILE A 63 -0.57 8.72 13.53
CA ILE A 63 -1.83 9.28 14.02
C ILE A 63 -1.99 10.74 13.60
N ASP A 64 -0.92 11.53 13.66
CA ASP A 64 -0.95 12.93 13.22
C ASP A 64 -1.19 13.04 11.70
N LEU A 65 -0.60 12.16 10.90
CA LEU A 65 -0.93 12.07 9.48
C LEU A 65 -2.42 11.77 9.26
N LEU A 66 -2.98 10.78 9.98
CA LEU A 66 -4.39 10.41 9.88
C LEU A 66 -5.34 11.55 10.27
N LYS A 67 -5.02 12.32 11.32
CA LYS A 67 -5.79 13.51 11.71
C LYS A 67 -5.83 14.55 10.57
N LEU A 68 -4.67 14.85 9.98
CA LEU A 68 -4.57 15.79 8.87
C LEU A 68 -5.32 15.29 7.62
N LEU A 69 -5.26 14.00 7.35
CA LEU A 69 -6.01 13.41 6.23
C LEU A 69 -7.51 13.35 6.47
N ASN A 70 -7.95 13.22 7.73
CA ASN A 70 -9.36 13.24 8.10
C ASN A 70 -10.05 14.60 7.84
N GLU A 71 -9.26 15.68 7.75
CA GLU A 71 -9.77 17.01 7.37
C GLU A 71 -10.08 17.13 5.87
N LYS A 72 -9.62 16.17 5.06
CA LYS A 72 -9.89 16.12 3.63
C LYS A 72 -11.20 15.37 3.34
N ASP A 73 -11.84 15.72 2.23
CA ASP A 73 -13.05 15.03 1.76
C ASP A 73 -12.70 13.70 1.03
N ILE A 74 -12.16 12.75 1.79
CA ILE A 74 -11.71 11.42 1.31
C ILE A 74 -12.17 10.33 2.25
N SER A 75 -12.29 9.11 1.72
CA SER A 75 -12.48 7.89 2.52
C SER A 75 -11.14 7.16 2.68
N ILE A 76 -10.75 6.86 3.92
CA ILE A 76 -9.48 6.22 4.24
C ILE A 76 -9.72 4.80 4.76
N TYR A 77 -9.11 3.82 4.14
CA TYR A 77 -9.13 2.44 4.60
C TYR A 77 -7.71 2.02 5.01
N LEU A 78 -7.55 1.76 6.31
CA LEU A 78 -6.30 1.26 6.88
C LEU A 78 -6.32 -0.27 6.76
N THR A 79 -5.51 -0.86 5.90
CA THR A 79 -5.45 -2.32 5.76
C THR A 79 -4.34 -2.91 6.60
N THR A 80 -4.64 -3.96 7.35
CA THR A 80 -3.66 -4.61 8.24
C THR A 80 -4.04 -6.07 8.50
N ASP A 81 -3.16 -6.80 9.14
CA ASP A 81 -3.37 -8.16 9.60
C ASP A 81 -3.37 -8.24 11.14
N GLU A 82 -3.77 -9.39 11.67
CA GLU A 82 -3.86 -9.62 13.11
C GLU A 82 -2.49 -9.56 13.80
N THR A 83 -1.41 -9.90 13.09
CA THR A 83 -0.06 -9.90 13.64
C THR A 83 0.46 -8.48 13.87
N THR A 84 0.01 -7.55 13.05
CA THR A 84 0.42 -6.15 13.08
C THR A 84 -0.35 -5.32 14.12
N LYS A 85 -1.54 -5.78 14.52
CA LYS A 85 -2.43 -5.07 15.46
C LYS A 85 -1.73 -4.61 16.75
N ASN A 86 -0.89 -5.46 17.35
CA ASN A 86 -0.21 -5.13 18.60
C ASN A 86 0.77 -3.95 18.46
N LYS A 87 1.26 -3.69 17.25
CA LYS A 87 2.17 -2.57 16.95
C LYS A 87 1.43 -1.24 16.75
N PHE A 88 0.12 -1.29 16.50
CA PHE A 88 -0.73 -0.14 16.24
C PHE A 88 -1.85 0.00 17.29
N SER A 89 -1.57 -0.32 18.56
CA SER A 89 -2.59 -0.37 19.59
C SER A 89 -3.39 0.92 19.74
N LYS A 90 -2.73 2.08 19.70
CA LYS A 90 -3.39 3.40 19.80
C LYS A 90 -4.31 3.68 18.59
N ILE A 91 -3.90 3.26 17.39
CA ILE A 91 -4.73 3.41 16.17
C ILE A 91 -5.99 2.57 16.29
N PHE A 92 -5.87 1.33 16.78
CA PHE A 92 -7.02 0.45 17.01
C PHE A 92 -7.96 0.92 18.12
N ASP A 93 -7.47 1.74 19.07
CA ASP A 93 -8.31 2.35 20.11
C ASP A 93 -9.06 3.58 19.61
N ILE A 94 -8.57 4.24 18.55
CA ILE A 94 -9.14 5.49 18.02
C ILE A 94 -10.14 5.24 16.90
N PHE A 95 -9.90 4.26 16.01
CA PHE A 95 -10.68 4.06 14.79
C PHE A 95 -11.45 2.75 14.79
N ASP A 96 -12.60 2.74 14.10
CA ASP A 96 -13.43 1.57 13.97
C ASP A 96 -12.75 0.46 13.17
N VAL A 97 -12.97 -0.79 13.62
CA VAL A 97 -12.39 -1.99 13.04
C VAL A 97 -13.43 -2.81 12.31
N LEU A 98 -13.18 -3.06 11.04
CA LEU A 98 -13.97 -3.93 10.18
C LEU A 98 -13.24 -5.25 9.94
N LYS A 99 -13.87 -6.37 10.33
CA LYS A 99 -13.36 -7.73 10.11
C LYS A 99 -14.04 -8.43 8.92
N ASN A 100 -15.26 -8.02 8.59
CA ASN A 100 -16.02 -8.61 7.49
C ASN A 100 -16.15 -7.59 6.34
N PRO A 101 -15.53 -7.85 5.17
CA PRO A 101 -15.55 -6.92 4.05
C PRO A 101 -16.96 -6.60 3.53
N ASN A 102 -17.94 -7.53 3.68
CA ASN A 102 -19.33 -7.31 3.27
C ASN A 102 -20.04 -6.18 4.02
N ASN A 103 -19.48 -5.74 5.15
CA ASN A 103 -20.03 -4.63 5.94
C ASN A 103 -19.42 -3.27 5.59
N ILE A 104 -18.50 -3.21 4.64
CA ILE A 104 -17.75 -1.97 4.31
C ILE A 104 -18.68 -0.83 3.86
N GLN A 105 -19.74 -1.16 3.13
CA GLN A 105 -20.71 -0.17 2.63
C GLN A 105 -21.59 0.46 3.71
N LYS A 106 -21.69 -0.17 4.88
CA LYS A 106 -22.53 0.30 6.00
C LYS A 106 -21.83 1.33 6.87
N ASN A 107 -20.53 1.53 6.65
CA ASN A 107 -19.74 2.44 7.47
C ASN A 107 -19.73 3.85 6.88
N THR A 108 -20.03 4.83 7.72
CA THR A 108 -20.06 6.27 7.38
C THR A 108 -18.83 7.02 7.85
N ASN A 109 -17.92 6.36 8.57
CA ASN A 109 -16.70 7.00 9.08
C ASN A 109 -15.70 7.25 7.96
N ASN A 110 -15.01 8.37 8.02
CA ASN A 110 -13.99 8.71 7.02
C ASN A 110 -12.75 7.80 7.10
N ILE A 111 -12.45 7.25 8.29
CA ILE A 111 -11.31 6.35 8.53
C ILE A 111 -11.82 5.04 9.09
N LEU A 112 -11.46 3.92 8.45
CA LEU A 112 -11.86 2.58 8.82
C LEU A 112 -10.68 1.61 8.76
N ILE A 113 -10.49 0.81 9.81
CA ILE A 113 -9.47 -0.25 9.83
C ILE A 113 -10.06 -1.53 9.24
N CYS A 114 -9.54 -1.98 8.10
CA CYS A 114 -9.85 -3.25 7.46
C CYS A 114 -8.85 -4.30 7.95
N ASN A 115 -9.25 -5.04 8.99
CA ASN A 115 -8.36 -5.97 9.68
C ASN A 115 -8.53 -7.41 9.19
N ASN A 116 -7.43 -8.03 8.80
CA ASN A 116 -7.34 -9.46 8.47
C ASN A 116 -8.29 -9.91 7.36
N PHE A 117 -8.45 -9.09 6.32
CA PHE A 117 -9.15 -9.50 5.11
C PHE A 117 -8.36 -10.61 4.40
N ASP A 118 -9.07 -11.56 3.80
CA ASP A 118 -8.43 -12.51 2.89
C ASP A 118 -7.80 -11.79 1.70
N PHE A 119 -6.92 -12.48 0.98
CA PHE A 119 -6.16 -11.87 -0.11
C PHE A 119 -7.07 -11.32 -1.22
N GLU A 120 -8.15 -12.01 -1.58
CA GLU A 120 -9.06 -11.56 -2.66
C GLU A 120 -9.79 -10.27 -2.25
N SER A 121 -10.31 -10.22 -1.03
CA SER A 121 -10.98 -9.04 -0.47
C SER A 121 -10.04 -7.85 -0.34
N TRP A 122 -8.83 -8.09 0.16
CA TRP A 122 -7.81 -7.06 0.32
C TRP A 122 -7.33 -6.52 -1.04
N ALA A 123 -7.03 -7.40 -2.00
CA ALA A 123 -6.61 -6.99 -3.34
C ALA A 123 -7.75 -6.29 -4.11
N GLY A 124 -8.99 -6.75 -3.95
CA GLY A 124 -10.18 -6.10 -4.49
C GLY A 124 -10.41 -4.71 -3.92
N LEU A 125 -10.10 -4.50 -2.62
CA LEU A 125 -10.12 -3.17 -2.00
C LEU A 125 -9.07 -2.24 -2.62
N ILE A 126 -7.82 -2.72 -2.78
CA ILE A 126 -6.73 -1.97 -3.42
C ILE A 126 -7.09 -1.60 -4.86
N ASN A 127 -7.73 -2.50 -5.59
CA ASN A 127 -8.14 -2.26 -6.98
C ASN A 127 -9.18 -1.13 -7.11
N GLN A 128 -9.95 -0.87 -6.07
CA GLN A 128 -10.96 0.19 -6.05
C GLN A 128 -10.43 1.53 -5.52
N ALA A 129 -9.16 1.59 -5.09
CA ALA A 129 -8.57 2.80 -4.55
C ALA A 129 -8.18 3.81 -5.65
N ASP A 130 -8.34 5.09 -5.35
CA ASP A 130 -7.76 6.19 -6.14
C ASP A 130 -6.30 6.44 -5.75
N HIS A 131 -6.00 6.25 -4.45
CA HIS A 131 -4.66 6.44 -3.88
C HIS A 131 -4.29 5.26 -2.98
N VAL A 132 -3.04 4.83 -3.05
CA VAL A 132 -2.47 3.83 -2.13
C VAL A 132 -1.16 4.36 -1.55
N ILE A 133 -1.05 4.32 -0.23
CA ILE A 133 0.16 4.65 0.53
C ILE A 133 0.61 3.39 1.26
N THR A 134 1.84 2.97 1.06
CA THR A 134 2.36 1.75 1.67
C THR A 134 3.86 1.87 1.95
N PRO A 135 4.39 1.28 3.01
CA PRO A 135 5.81 1.00 3.07
C PRO A 135 6.16 -0.01 1.99
N GLU A 136 7.42 -0.10 1.61
CA GLU A 136 7.91 -1.15 0.71
C GLU A 136 7.51 -2.53 1.26
N SER A 137 6.61 -3.23 0.56
CA SER A 137 5.96 -4.47 1.01
C SER A 137 5.24 -5.17 -0.15
N GLY A 138 4.57 -6.29 0.13
CA GLY A 138 3.70 -6.97 -0.84
C GLY A 138 2.59 -6.06 -1.40
N CYS A 139 2.08 -5.11 -0.60
CA CYS A 139 1.08 -4.14 -1.03
C CYS A 139 1.56 -3.28 -2.21
N THR A 140 2.85 -2.92 -2.24
CA THR A 140 3.48 -2.19 -3.34
C THR A 140 3.26 -2.89 -4.68
N HIS A 141 3.44 -4.20 -4.70
CA HIS A 141 3.32 -5.00 -5.92
C HIS A 141 1.86 -5.19 -6.35
N VAL A 142 0.95 -5.44 -5.42
CA VAL A 142 -0.49 -5.52 -5.73
C VAL A 142 -1.00 -4.18 -6.26
N ALA A 143 -0.69 -3.07 -5.60
CA ALA A 143 -1.06 -1.73 -6.04
C ALA A 143 -0.45 -1.35 -7.41
N SER A 144 0.72 -1.89 -7.75
CA SER A 144 1.35 -1.65 -9.06
C SER A 144 0.52 -2.21 -10.23
N LEU A 145 -0.31 -3.21 -9.98
CA LEU A 145 -1.19 -3.85 -10.98
C LEU A 145 -2.53 -3.14 -11.16
N THR A 146 -2.82 -2.08 -10.39
CA THR A 146 -4.08 -1.33 -10.43
C THR A 146 -3.92 0.04 -11.07
N GLN A 147 -4.99 0.81 -11.21
CA GLN A 147 -4.97 2.17 -11.76
C GLN A 147 -4.74 3.26 -10.68
N CYS A 148 -4.59 2.89 -9.40
CA CYS A 148 -4.39 3.85 -8.31
C CYS A 148 -3.13 4.71 -8.50
N LYS A 149 -3.11 5.90 -7.94
CA LYS A 149 -1.85 6.60 -7.66
C LYS A 149 -1.17 5.90 -6.49
N LEU A 150 0.13 5.70 -6.56
CA LEU A 150 0.89 4.92 -5.58
C LEU A 150 2.00 5.75 -4.95
N ALA A 151 2.06 5.79 -3.62
CA ALA A 151 3.20 6.28 -2.84
C ALA A 151 3.83 5.13 -2.06
N VAL A 152 5.14 4.96 -2.19
CA VAL A 152 5.91 3.94 -1.49
C VAL A 152 6.94 4.61 -0.58
N ILE A 153 6.97 4.20 0.68
CA ILE A 153 7.87 4.73 1.69
C ILE A 153 8.96 3.68 1.96
N TYR A 154 10.19 4.11 1.84
CA TYR A 154 11.38 3.29 2.02
C TYR A 154 12.08 3.67 3.32
N ASP A 155 12.64 2.68 3.99
CA ASP A 155 13.50 2.90 5.15
C ASP A 155 14.80 3.58 4.73
N ALA A 156 15.03 4.77 5.27
CA ALA A 156 16.24 5.55 4.97
C ALA A 156 17.52 4.89 5.47
N ASP A 157 17.43 4.07 6.52
CA ASP A 157 18.57 3.42 7.17
C ASP A 157 18.92 2.08 6.54
N ASN A 158 18.06 1.55 5.66
CA ASN A 158 18.21 0.22 5.05
C ASN A 158 18.42 0.26 3.53
N SER A 159 19.47 0.95 3.09
CA SER A 159 19.88 0.97 1.67
C SER A 159 18.73 1.25 0.68
N PRO A 160 17.96 2.34 0.82
CA PRO A 160 16.74 2.59 0.05
C PRO A 160 16.97 2.59 -1.47
N LYS A 161 18.16 3.01 -1.92
CA LYS A 161 18.50 3.00 -3.35
C LYS A 161 18.60 1.58 -3.93
N SER A 162 19.21 0.66 -3.19
CA SER A 162 19.33 -0.75 -3.61
C SER A 162 17.97 -1.43 -3.62
N ILE A 163 17.17 -1.22 -2.57
CA ILE A 163 15.81 -1.77 -2.46
C ILE A 163 14.92 -1.25 -3.60
N ARG A 164 14.98 0.04 -3.93
CA ARG A 164 14.25 0.57 -5.08
C ARG A 164 14.68 -0.05 -6.40
N GLN A 165 15.97 -0.30 -6.60
CA GLN A 165 16.45 -0.94 -7.84
C GLN A 165 15.93 -2.37 -7.98
N GLU A 166 15.83 -3.10 -6.88
CA GLU A 166 15.47 -4.51 -6.87
C GLU A 166 13.96 -4.74 -6.78
N TYR A 167 13.23 -3.93 -6.01
CA TYR A 167 11.84 -4.16 -5.59
C TYR A 167 10.88 -3.00 -5.88
N ALA A 168 11.25 -2.06 -6.73
CA ALA A 168 10.33 -0.99 -7.12
C ALA A 168 9.03 -1.54 -7.73
N PRO A 169 7.92 -0.78 -7.70
CA PRO A 169 6.71 -1.13 -8.43
C PRO A 169 7.03 -1.39 -9.91
N TRP A 170 6.66 -2.58 -10.41
CA TRP A 170 6.96 -2.95 -11.78
C TRP A 170 6.09 -2.17 -12.77
N ASN A 171 6.71 -1.49 -13.73
CA ASN A 171 6.05 -0.74 -14.82
C ASN A 171 5.02 0.31 -14.38
N LYS A 172 5.13 0.84 -13.15
CA LYS A 172 4.22 1.85 -12.63
C LYS A 172 4.96 3.12 -12.20
N LYS A 173 4.42 4.28 -12.57
CA LYS A 173 4.85 5.56 -11.97
C LYS A 173 4.34 5.62 -10.52
N TYR A 174 5.21 6.00 -9.60
CA TYR A 174 4.87 6.11 -8.19
C TYR A 174 5.68 7.23 -7.52
N LEU A 175 5.19 7.72 -6.39
CA LEU A 175 5.90 8.63 -5.51
C LEU A 175 6.79 7.80 -4.57
N ALA A 176 8.10 7.98 -4.64
CA ALA A 176 9.05 7.37 -3.71
C ALA A 176 9.42 8.36 -2.62
N LEU A 177 9.24 7.98 -1.36
CA LEU A 177 9.58 8.77 -0.18
C LEU A 177 10.50 7.96 0.73
N GLU A 178 11.21 8.63 1.62
CA GLU A 178 12.07 8.01 2.62
C GLU A 178 11.65 8.43 4.03
N THR A 179 11.85 7.56 5.01
CA THR A 179 11.40 7.77 6.40
C THR A 179 12.07 8.95 7.11
N ASN A 180 13.27 9.35 6.68
CA ASN A 180 13.99 10.51 7.20
C ASN A 180 13.57 11.84 6.55
N ASP A 181 12.61 11.82 5.62
CA ASP A 181 12.14 13.05 4.98
C ASP A 181 11.33 13.90 5.98
N LYS A 182 11.86 15.05 6.34
CA LYS A 182 11.23 15.97 7.31
C LYS A 182 9.85 16.50 6.85
N GLU A 183 9.59 16.44 5.55
CA GLU A 183 8.31 16.84 4.95
C GLU A 183 7.43 15.64 4.56
N LEU A 184 7.70 14.45 5.08
CA LEU A 184 7.02 13.21 4.71
C LEU A 184 5.49 13.38 4.77
N ASN A 185 4.94 13.80 5.91
CA ASN A 185 3.49 14.01 6.06
C ASN A 185 2.94 15.02 5.06
N LYS A 186 3.61 16.14 4.87
CA LYS A 186 3.19 17.18 3.91
C LYS A 186 3.17 16.63 2.47
N LYS A 187 4.17 15.84 2.10
CA LYS A 187 4.22 15.20 0.78
C LYS A 187 3.12 14.17 0.59
N LEU A 188 2.80 13.37 1.63
CA LEU A 188 1.70 12.42 1.61
C LEU A 188 0.33 13.12 1.52
N ILE A 189 0.14 14.22 2.24
CA ILE A 189 -1.08 15.03 2.18
C ILE A 189 -1.28 15.65 0.79
N ASN A 190 -0.21 16.10 0.14
CA ASN A 190 -0.27 16.69 -1.20
C ASN A 190 -0.39 15.63 -2.31
N PHE A 191 -0.04 14.38 -2.03
CA PHE A 191 -0.16 13.27 -2.95
C PHE A 191 -1.62 12.86 -3.18
N ILE A 192 -2.48 13.01 -2.19
CA ILE A 192 -3.91 12.76 -2.23
C ILE A 192 -4.64 13.99 -2.79
#